data_0af9abd1a7582407f113c2d585b30781
#
_entry.id   0af9abd1a7582407f113c2d585b30781
#
_cell.length_a   1.000
_cell.length_b   1.000
_cell.length_c   1.000
_cell.angle_alpha   90.00
_cell.angle_beta   90.00
_cell.angle_gamma   90.00
#
_symmetry.space_group_name_H-M   'P 1'
#
loop_
_entity.id
_entity.type
_entity.pdbx_description
1 polymer ?
#
loop_
_entity_poly.entity_id
_entity_poly.type
_entity_poly.pdbx_seq_one_letter_code
_entity_poly.pdbx_strand_id
1 'polypeptide(L)'
;MYLTPVYLLSLGLCFATRHHGYGYGHSPLTWSASNGAVLPAAPLTASNFSILAPPATDLWHPDDLPGSDNFTAPYITTSVQVGKFKSLKATVNVPWRTQFDQGGLLVIMPLSAAESAAGVKTRWVKGGIEYFGEAPALGVVGTDRFSDWSLAPMPAPPQSQTAATFEAVKNDTTLFIYVVVDGQQQALREVRWAFVGVDEEAELEVGVYAAKPTYDEGSDAGIEVTFSDLVVETC
;
A
#
# COMPACT_ATOMS: atom_id res chain seq x y z
N MET A 1 -15.22 -29.47 26.72
CA MET A 1 -16.39 -28.92 26.03
C MET A 1 -15.98 -27.52 25.60
N TYR A 2 -15.38 -27.39 24.40
CA TYR A 2 -14.85 -26.11 23.90
C TYR A 2 -15.93 -25.48 23.02
N LEU A 3 -16.41 -24.31 23.45
CA LEU A 3 -17.33 -23.48 22.68
C LEU A 3 -16.51 -22.69 21.63
N THR A 4 -16.72 -23.01 20.36
CA THR A 4 -16.22 -22.21 19.23
C THR A 4 -17.01 -20.90 19.17
N PRO A 5 -16.37 -19.73 19.10
CA PRO A 5 -17.08 -18.49 18.85
C PRO A 5 -17.57 -18.44 17.41
N VAL A 6 -18.87 -18.34 17.23
CA VAL A 6 -19.51 -18.03 15.95
C VAL A 6 -19.31 -16.52 15.71
N TYR A 7 -18.43 -16.18 14.77
CA TYR A 7 -18.36 -14.80 14.27
C TYR A 7 -19.58 -14.54 13.39
N LEU A 8 -20.51 -13.72 13.89
CA LEU A 8 -21.52 -13.10 13.04
C LEU A 8 -20.82 -12.09 12.13
N LEU A 9 -20.70 -12.41 10.83
CA LEU A 9 -20.40 -11.42 9.81
C LEU A 9 -21.58 -10.43 9.74
N SER A 10 -21.37 -9.21 10.22
CA SER A 10 -22.24 -8.10 9.87
C SER A 10 -21.94 -7.69 8.43
N LEU A 11 -22.65 -8.28 7.47
CA LEU A 11 -22.70 -7.77 6.11
C LEU A 11 -23.39 -6.41 6.14
N GLY A 12 -22.62 -5.33 6.12
CA GLY A 12 -23.12 -4.02 5.72
C GLY A 12 -23.59 -4.14 4.26
N LEU A 13 -24.90 -4.32 4.04
CA LEU A 13 -25.48 -4.34 2.71
C LEU A 13 -25.41 -2.92 2.12
N CYS A 14 -24.38 -2.64 1.34
CA CYS A 14 -24.49 -1.65 0.29
C CYS A 14 -25.38 -2.28 -0.80
N PHE A 15 -26.64 -1.83 -0.91
CA PHE A 15 -27.53 -2.27 -1.98
C PHE A 15 -26.98 -1.79 -3.32
N ALA A 16 -26.37 -2.67 -4.09
CA ALA A 16 -26.15 -2.46 -5.51
C ALA A 16 -27.50 -2.61 -6.24
N THR A 17 -28.29 -1.55 -6.26
CA THR A 17 -29.44 -1.47 -7.16
C THR A 17 -28.93 -1.30 -8.58
N ARG A 18 -28.98 -2.37 -9.38
CA ARG A 18 -28.91 -2.26 -10.83
C ARG A 18 -30.12 -1.49 -11.32
N HIS A 19 -30.04 -0.18 -11.36
CA HIS A 19 -30.92 0.64 -12.17
C HIS A 19 -30.25 0.98 -13.49
N HIS A 20 -30.86 0.55 -14.58
CA HIS A 20 -30.59 1.06 -15.92
C HIS A 20 -30.92 2.57 -15.93
N GLY A 21 -29.89 3.37 -16.25
CA GLY A 21 -30.07 4.74 -16.67
C GLY A 21 -29.82 5.81 -15.59
N TYR A 22 -28.83 6.61 -15.91
CA TYR A 22 -28.23 7.80 -15.29
C TYR A 22 -27.02 7.48 -14.39
N GLY A 23 -25.86 7.60 -15.02
CA GLY A 23 -24.58 7.52 -14.32
C GLY A 23 -24.46 8.66 -13.31
N TYR A 24 -24.45 8.34 -12.03
CA TYR A 24 -23.81 9.18 -11.05
C TYR A 24 -22.31 9.13 -11.36
N GLY A 25 -21.82 10.21 -11.97
CA GLY A 25 -20.41 10.35 -12.26
C GLY A 25 -19.62 10.37 -10.96
N HIS A 26 -18.90 9.29 -10.68
CA HIS A 26 -17.77 9.38 -9.77
C HIS A 26 -16.83 10.42 -10.35
N SER A 27 -16.53 11.48 -9.60
CA SER A 27 -15.50 12.42 -10.01
C SER A 27 -14.22 11.60 -10.23
N PRO A 28 -13.50 11.83 -11.34
CA PRO A 28 -12.28 11.10 -11.58
C PRO A 28 -11.30 11.36 -10.43
N LEU A 29 -10.62 10.30 -9.95
CA LEU A 29 -9.61 10.40 -8.91
C LEU A 29 -8.50 11.33 -9.38
N THR A 30 -8.09 12.25 -8.51
CA THR A 30 -6.96 13.14 -8.76
C THR A 30 -5.72 12.54 -8.12
N TRP A 31 -4.72 12.24 -8.94
CA TRP A 31 -3.46 11.64 -8.51
C TRP A 31 -2.39 12.69 -8.28
N SER A 32 -1.57 12.47 -7.29
CA SER A 32 -0.38 13.28 -6.97
C SER A 32 0.87 12.40 -6.90
N ALA A 33 2.00 12.98 -7.27
CA ALA A 33 3.31 12.33 -7.19
C ALA A 33 4.19 13.04 -6.17
N SER A 34 4.90 12.27 -5.36
CA SER A 34 5.75 12.76 -4.26
C SER A 34 7.14 12.15 -4.30
N ASN A 35 8.10 12.80 -3.61
CA ASN A 35 9.48 12.35 -3.47
C ASN A 35 10.17 12.05 -4.82
N GLY A 36 9.89 12.85 -5.85
CA GLY A 36 10.50 12.69 -7.17
C GLY A 36 9.79 11.69 -8.09
N ALA A 37 8.70 11.06 -7.67
CA ALA A 37 7.84 10.32 -8.60
C ALA A 37 7.26 11.25 -9.68
N VAL A 38 6.98 10.69 -10.86
CA VAL A 38 6.41 11.43 -11.99
C VAL A 38 5.10 10.78 -12.41
N LEU A 39 4.05 11.60 -12.55
CA LEU A 39 2.77 11.09 -13.06
C LEU A 39 2.92 10.74 -14.54
N PRO A 40 2.46 9.56 -14.98
CA PRO A 40 2.43 9.22 -16.40
C PRO A 40 1.43 10.11 -17.15
N ALA A 41 1.64 10.27 -18.46
CA ALA A 41 0.72 11.03 -19.30
C ALA A 41 -0.63 10.32 -19.50
N ALA A 42 -0.65 8.98 -19.44
CA ALA A 42 -1.86 8.17 -19.53
C ALA A 42 -2.51 7.97 -18.15
N PRO A 43 -3.83 7.75 -18.10
CA PRO A 43 -4.51 7.46 -16.84
C PRO A 43 -3.93 6.22 -16.13
N LEU A 44 -3.57 6.34 -14.86
CA LEU A 44 -2.95 5.28 -14.05
C LEU A 44 -3.76 3.98 -13.97
N THR A 45 -5.09 4.11 -13.97
CA THR A 45 -6.02 2.97 -13.90
C THR A 45 -6.25 2.25 -15.23
N ALA A 46 -5.74 2.79 -16.33
CA ALA A 46 -5.96 2.27 -17.68
C ALA A 46 -4.69 1.76 -18.37
N SER A 47 -3.52 1.92 -17.77
CA SER A 47 -2.22 1.61 -18.37
C SER A 47 -1.21 1.13 -17.35
N ASN A 48 -0.20 0.41 -17.82
CA ASN A 48 1.00 0.15 -17.02
C ASN A 48 1.81 1.44 -16.89
N PHE A 49 2.43 1.65 -15.74
CA PHE A 49 3.32 2.76 -15.48
C PHE A 49 4.45 2.32 -14.54
N SER A 50 5.48 3.14 -14.45
CA SER A 50 6.63 2.83 -13.61
C SER A 50 6.94 3.99 -12.67
N ILE A 51 7.55 3.65 -11.53
CA ILE A 51 8.18 4.58 -10.59
C ILE A 51 9.66 4.23 -10.52
N LEU A 52 10.53 5.20 -10.82
CA LEU A 52 11.97 5.08 -10.61
C LEU A 52 12.30 5.46 -9.17
N ALA A 53 12.86 4.53 -8.41
CA ALA A 53 13.35 4.76 -7.06
C ALA A 53 14.88 4.91 -7.07
N PRO A 54 15.42 6.10 -6.73
CA PRO A 54 16.85 6.28 -6.55
C PRO A 54 17.38 5.50 -5.32
N PRO A 55 18.67 5.20 -5.26
CA PRO A 55 19.28 4.63 -4.05
C PRO A 55 19.11 5.55 -2.82
N ALA A 56 19.21 4.96 -1.64
CA ALA A 56 19.02 5.61 -0.33
C ALA A 56 17.59 6.16 -0.11
N THR A 57 16.59 5.58 -0.79
CA THR A 57 15.16 5.91 -0.57
C THR A 57 14.46 4.80 0.18
N ASP A 58 13.62 5.16 1.16
CA ASP A 58 12.82 4.21 1.94
C ASP A 58 11.57 4.86 2.54
N LEU A 59 10.66 4.02 3.05
CA LEU A 59 9.61 4.34 4.01
C LEU A 59 9.87 3.50 5.25
N TRP A 60 10.52 4.11 6.27
CA TRP A 60 10.94 3.41 7.48
C TRP A 60 11.07 4.35 8.67
N HIS A 61 10.50 3.99 9.80
CA HIS A 61 10.57 4.75 11.06
C HIS A 61 10.97 3.81 12.22
N PRO A 62 12.27 3.60 12.48
CA PRO A 62 12.73 2.59 13.44
C PRO A 62 12.58 3.00 14.90
N ASP A 63 12.71 4.31 15.21
CA ASP A 63 12.74 4.85 16.56
C ASP A 63 12.48 6.37 16.58
N ASP A 64 12.49 7.00 17.75
CA ASP A 64 12.29 8.45 17.93
C ASP A 64 13.61 9.26 17.87
N LEU A 65 14.73 8.69 17.42
CA LEU A 65 15.98 9.43 17.30
C LEU A 65 15.90 10.46 16.17
N PRO A 66 16.47 11.67 16.36
CA PRO A 66 16.49 12.67 15.30
C PRO A 66 17.17 12.14 14.03
N GLY A 67 16.48 12.21 12.90
CA GLY A 67 16.99 11.77 11.60
C GLY A 67 16.90 10.27 11.32
N SER A 68 16.30 9.48 12.21
CA SER A 68 16.06 8.06 11.97
C SER A 68 14.87 7.81 11.03
N ASP A 69 13.93 8.76 10.98
CA ASP A 69 12.74 8.68 10.12
C ASP A 69 13.13 8.84 8.65
N ASN A 70 12.77 7.86 7.84
CA ASN A 70 13.01 7.88 6.40
C ASN A 70 11.67 7.75 5.66
N PHE A 71 11.20 8.86 5.09
CA PHE A 71 9.99 8.91 4.27
C PHE A 71 10.33 9.54 2.91
N THR A 72 11.34 8.95 2.23
CA THR A 72 11.95 9.50 1.01
C THR A 72 11.66 8.71 -0.26
N ALA A 73 11.05 7.52 -0.13
CA ALA A 73 10.68 6.72 -1.29
C ALA A 73 9.71 7.47 -2.21
N PRO A 74 9.91 7.43 -3.54
CA PRO A 74 8.95 7.93 -4.51
C PRO A 74 7.60 7.21 -4.42
N TYR A 75 6.48 7.95 -4.45
CA TYR A 75 5.14 7.37 -4.45
C TYR A 75 4.14 8.21 -5.24
N ILE A 76 3.06 7.55 -5.66
CA ILE A 76 1.92 8.15 -6.34
C ILE A 76 0.67 7.76 -5.58
N THR A 77 -0.12 8.75 -5.12
CA THR A 77 -1.33 8.56 -4.34
C THR A 77 -2.50 9.38 -4.86
N THR A 78 -3.69 8.99 -4.46
CA THR A 78 -4.91 9.79 -4.54
C THR A 78 -5.53 9.90 -3.15
N SER A 79 -6.25 11.00 -2.92
CA SER A 79 -6.96 11.24 -1.68
C SER A 79 -8.39 10.72 -1.77
N VAL A 80 -8.84 10.00 -0.75
CA VAL A 80 -10.20 9.49 -0.61
C VAL A 80 -10.67 9.64 0.85
N GLN A 81 -11.94 9.93 1.07
CA GLN A 81 -12.49 9.95 2.43
C GLN A 81 -12.42 8.55 3.05
N VAL A 82 -12.01 8.46 4.33
CA VAL A 82 -11.90 7.20 5.08
C VAL A 82 -13.21 6.40 5.01
N GLY A 83 -14.35 7.06 5.19
CA GLY A 83 -15.67 6.42 5.15
C GLY A 83 -16.08 5.89 3.77
N LYS A 84 -15.47 6.40 2.71
CA LYS A 84 -15.73 5.95 1.34
C LYS A 84 -14.76 4.90 0.84
N PHE A 85 -13.58 4.81 1.42
CA PHE A 85 -12.55 3.86 0.99
C PHE A 85 -12.98 2.41 1.24
N LYS A 86 -12.87 1.56 0.23
CA LYS A 86 -13.10 0.11 0.32
C LYS A 86 -11.84 -0.70 0.10
N SER A 87 -11.20 -0.50 -1.04
CA SER A 87 -9.99 -1.25 -1.37
C SER A 87 -9.05 -0.49 -2.30
N LEU A 88 -7.78 -0.88 -2.25
CA LEU A 88 -6.73 -0.51 -3.18
C LEU A 88 -6.07 -1.77 -3.68
N LYS A 89 -5.95 -1.95 -5.00
CA LYS A 89 -5.31 -3.09 -5.63
C LYS A 89 -4.34 -2.66 -6.70
N ALA A 90 -3.19 -3.34 -6.80
CA ALA A 90 -2.26 -3.22 -7.91
C ALA A 90 -1.41 -4.47 -8.07
N THR A 91 -0.95 -4.72 -9.30
CA THR A 91 0.10 -5.68 -9.61
C THR A 91 1.43 -4.95 -9.67
N VAL A 92 2.43 -5.47 -8.96
CA VAL A 92 3.80 -4.94 -8.86
C VAL A 92 4.75 -5.88 -9.57
N ASN A 93 5.62 -5.38 -10.42
CA ASN A 93 6.58 -6.19 -11.17
C ASN A 93 7.90 -5.46 -11.36
N VAL A 94 9.00 -6.14 -11.08
CA VAL A 94 10.35 -5.62 -11.35
C VAL A 94 11.40 -6.74 -11.30
N PRO A 95 12.54 -6.60 -11.99
CA PRO A 95 13.69 -7.49 -11.84
C PRO A 95 14.49 -7.11 -10.57
N TRP A 96 14.04 -7.59 -9.42
CA TRP A 96 14.65 -7.37 -8.10
C TRP A 96 16.11 -7.84 -8.07
N ARG A 97 17.01 -7.05 -7.50
CA ARG A 97 18.45 -7.39 -7.53
C ARG A 97 19.25 -7.01 -6.28
N THR A 98 18.82 -5.96 -5.56
CA THR A 98 19.60 -5.43 -4.44
C THR A 98 18.80 -5.56 -3.16
N GLN A 99 19.48 -5.90 -2.07
CA GLN A 99 18.88 -6.03 -0.74
C GLN A 99 17.97 -4.83 -0.43
N PHE A 100 16.74 -5.11 -0.04
CA PHE A 100 15.67 -4.16 0.25
C PHE A 100 15.09 -3.39 -0.96
N ASP A 101 15.44 -3.72 -2.20
CA ASP A 101 14.65 -3.25 -3.34
C ASP A 101 13.20 -3.59 -3.13
N GLN A 102 12.29 -2.62 -3.23
CA GLN A 102 10.89 -2.84 -2.87
C GLN A 102 9.92 -1.99 -3.68
N GLY A 103 8.68 -2.46 -3.76
CA GLY A 103 7.57 -1.72 -4.34
C GLY A 103 6.25 -2.39 -4.03
N GLY A 104 5.18 -1.58 -3.97
CA GLY A 104 3.88 -2.10 -3.56
C GLY A 104 2.83 -1.02 -3.36
N LEU A 105 1.81 -1.40 -2.60
CA LEU A 105 0.73 -0.52 -2.15
C LEU A 105 1.22 0.34 -0.99
N LEU A 106 0.70 1.57 -0.92
CA LEU A 106 0.89 2.50 0.19
C LEU A 106 -0.45 3.07 0.62
N VAL A 107 -0.71 3.03 1.92
CA VAL A 107 -1.87 3.64 2.58
C VAL A 107 -1.36 4.55 3.69
N ILE A 108 -1.61 5.85 3.59
CA ILE A 108 -1.18 6.86 4.57
C ILE A 108 -2.41 7.33 5.32
N MET A 109 -2.42 7.10 6.63
CA MET A 109 -3.55 7.43 7.50
C MET A 109 -3.56 8.93 7.81
N PRO A 110 -4.74 9.56 7.85
CA PRO A 110 -4.84 10.95 8.27
C PRO A 110 -4.44 11.11 9.74
N LEU A 111 -3.85 12.26 10.05
CA LEU A 111 -3.65 12.71 11.42
C LEU A 111 -4.74 13.72 11.79
N SER A 112 -5.26 13.61 13.00
CA SER A 112 -6.10 14.67 13.57
C SER A 112 -5.29 15.95 13.76
N ALA A 113 -5.96 17.09 13.82
CA ALA A 113 -5.30 18.37 14.10
C ALA A 113 -4.53 18.36 15.43
N ALA A 114 -5.04 17.63 16.44
CA ALA A 114 -4.38 17.48 17.73
C ALA A 114 -3.10 16.63 17.64
N GLU A 115 -3.13 15.52 16.91
CA GLU A 115 -1.96 14.67 16.64
C GLU A 115 -0.88 15.43 15.86
N SER A 116 -1.29 16.15 14.82
CA SER A 116 -0.40 16.98 14.01
C SER A 116 0.26 18.08 14.86
N ALA A 117 -0.51 18.77 15.70
CA ALA A 117 0.00 19.80 16.62
C ALA A 117 0.92 19.22 17.72
N ALA A 118 0.70 17.97 18.12
CA ALA A 118 1.55 17.25 19.07
C ALA A 118 2.83 16.69 18.41
N GLY A 119 3.02 16.87 17.11
CA GLY A 119 4.17 16.37 16.37
C GLY A 119 4.15 14.84 16.18
N VAL A 120 2.97 14.22 16.22
CA VAL A 120 2.81 12.78 15.91
C VAL A 120 3.26 12.55 14.48
N LYS A 121 4.04 11.51 14.28
CA LYS A 121 4.53 11.11 12.95
C LYS A 121 3.40 10.51 12.12
N THR A 122 3.52 10.68 10.82
CA THR A 122 2.57 10.09 9.86
C THR A 122 2.50 8.58 10.04
N ARG A 123 1.29 8.05 10.20
CA ARG A 123 1.03 6.62 10.25
C ARG A 123 0.77 6.10 8.85
N TRP A 124 1.31 4.94 8.53
CA TRP A 124 1.15 4.36 7.20
C TRP A 124 1.29 2.84 7.22
N VAL A 125 0.77 2.20 6.16
CA VAL A 125 0.96 0.79 5.87
C VAL A 125 1.44 0.66 4.44
N LYS A 126 2.52 -0.09 4.23
CA LYS A 126 2.97 -0.51 2.91
C LYS A 126 2.91 -2.03 2.80
N GLY A 127 2.53 -2.54 1.62
CA GLY A 127 2.50 -3.98 1.35
C GLY A 127 2.88 -4.25 -0.10
N GLY A 128 3.84 -5.13 -0.33
CA GLY A 128 4.37 -5.35 -1.67
C GLY A 128 5.43 -6.44 -1.73
N ILE A 129 6.27 -6.37 -2.76
CA ILE A 129 7.44 -7.24 -2.87
C ILE A 129 8.65 -6.50 -2.31
N GLU A 130 9.48 -7.23 -1.58
CA GLU A 130 10.77 -6.77 -1.09
C GLU A 130 11.84 -7.81 -1.38
N TYR A 131 12.99 -7.39 -1.89
CA TYR A 131 14.12 -8.28 -2.12
C TYR A 131 14.93 -8.46 -0.84
N PHE A 132 14.88 -9.65 -0.27
CA PHE A 132 15.52 -9.96 1.00
C PHE A 132 16.14 -11.35 0.97
N GLY A 133 17.41 -11.48 1.45
CA GLY A 133 18.08 -12.77 1.50
C GLY A 133 18.26 -13.40 0.13
N GLU A 134 18.61 -12.59 -0.88
CA GLU A 134 18.85 -13.00 -2.27
C GLU A 134 17.61 -13.53 -3.02
N ALA A 135 16.41 -13.22 -2.52
CA ALA A 135 15.14 -13.60 -3.16
C ALA A 135 14.03 -12.55 -2.95
N PRO A 136 13.07 -12.42 -3.89
CA PRO A 136 11.88 -11.63 -3.65
C PRO A 136 10.99 -12.30 -2.59
N ALA A 137 10.43 -11.50 -1.70
CA ALA A 137 9.51 -11.91 -0.66
C ALA A 137 8.29 -10.99 -0.61
N LEU A 138 7.18 -11.47 -0.09
CA LEU A 138 6.01 -10.64 0.21
C LEU A 138 6.28 -9.91 1.52
N GLY A 139 6.36 -8.57 1.47
CA GLY A 139 6.65 -7.72 2.62
C GLY A 139 5.44 -6.90 3.03
N VAL A 140 5.20 -6.77 4.33
CA VAL A 140 4.25 -5.80 4.88
C VAL A 140 4.90 -5.05 6.05
N VAL A 141 4.81 -3.73 6.00
CA VAL A 141 5.21 -2.86 7.12
C VAL A 141 4.01 -2.04 7.55
N GLY A 142 3.71 -2.07 8.83
CA GLY A 142 2.78 -1.14 9.47
C GLY A 142 3.53 -0.19 10.38
N THR A 143 3.29 1.11 10.25
CA THR A 143 3.90 2.13 11.10
C THR A 143 2.82 2.93 11.80
N ASP A 144 2.59 2.60 13.07
CA ASP A 144 1.78 3.41 13.98
C ASP A 144 2.69 4.41 14.70
N ARG A 145 3.53 3.93 15.60
CA ARG A 145 4.61 4.69 16.24
C ARG A 145 5.95 4.38 15.60
N PHE A 146 6.26 3.09 15.46
CA PHE A 146 7.46 2.57 14.82
C PHE A 146 7.09 1.58 13.73
N SER A 147 8.00 1.39 12.77
CA SER A 147 7.82 0.41 11.70
C SER A 147 7.90 -1.01 12.26
N ASP A 148 6.86 -1.79 11.99
CA ASP A 148 6.75 -3.21 12.31
C ASP A 148 6.65 -4.00 11.01
N TRP A 149 7.68 -4.81 10.74
CA TRP A 149 7.93 -5.47 9.47
C TRP A 149 7.74 -6.98 9.55
N SER A 150 7.12 -7.55 8.51
CA SER A 150 6.99 -8.99 8.34
C SER A 150 7.20 -9.40 6.89
N LEU A 151 7.78 -10.59 6.69
CA LEU A 151 7.99 -11.21 5.39
C LEU A 151 7.28 -12.56 5.32
N ALA A 152 6.81 -12.88 4.11
CA ALA A 152 6.33 -14.20 3.74
C ALA A 152 6.99 -14.61 2.41
N PRO A 153 7.20 -15.92 2.15
CA PRO A 153 7.76 -16.36 0.88
C PRO A 153 6.81 -16.02 -0.28
N MET A 154 7.38 -15.74 -1.46
CA MET A 154 6.60 -15.65 -2.70
C MET A 154 5.88 -16.97 -2.96
N PRO A 155 4.68 -16.96 -3.57
CA PRO A 155 4.03 -18.18 -4.07
C PRO A 155 4.98 -18.96 -5.00
N ALA A 156 4.87 -20.28 -5.02
CA ALA A 156 5.76 -21.11 -5.84
C ALA A 156 5.50 -20.96 -7.35
N PRO A 157 6.52 -20.99 -8.22
CA PRO A 157 7.96 -21.08 -7.95
C PRO A 157 8.60 -19.71 -7.66
N PRO A 158 9.15 -19.51 -6.47
CA PRO A 158 9.58 -18.18 -6.01
C PRO A 158 10.72 -17.54 -6.83
N GLN A 159 11.65 -18.32 -7.36
CA GLN A 159 12.85 -17.78 -8.03
C GLN A 159 12.59 -17.18 -9.41
N SER A 160 11.45 -17.47 -10.02
CA SER A 160 11.08 -16.92 -11.34
C SER A 160 10.02 -15.83 -11.27
N GLN A 161 9.47 -15.57 -10.09
CA GLN A 161 8.43 -14.56 -9.92
C GLN A 161 9.03 -13.18 -9.65
N THR A 162 8.81 -12.28 -10.59
CA THR A 162 9.16 -10.86 -10.46
C THR A 162 7.93 -9.99 -10.14
N ALA A 163 6.75 -10.61 -10.13
CA ALA A 163 5.48 -9.91 -9.99
C ALA A 163 4.56 -10.56 -8.96
N ALA A 164 3.75 -9.74 -8.28
CA ALA A 164 2.62 -10.17 -7.46
C ALA A 164 1.53 -9.09 -7.43
N THR A 165 0.27 -9.53 -7.28
CA THR A 165 -0.86 -8.62 -7.09
C THR A 165 -1.18 -8.51 -5.61
N PHE A 166 -1.27 -7.29 -5.12
CA PHE A 166 -1.64 -6.99 -3.74
C PHE A 166 -2.98 -6.28 -3.67
N GLU A 167 -3.68 -6.48 -2.56
CA GLU A 167 -4.91 -5.78 -2.28
C GLU A 167 -4.96 -5.36 -0.80
N ALA A 168 -5.24 -4.07 -0.57
CA ALA A 168 -5.49 -3.51 0.76
C ALA A 168 -6.99 -3.26 0.89
N VAL A 169 -7.63 -3.84 1.91
CA VAL A 169 -9.10 -3.80 2.08
C VAL A 169 -9.44 -3.24 3.45
N LYS A 170 -10.29 -2.19 3.47
CA LYS A 170 -10.88 -1.68 4.72
C LYS A 170 -12.06 -2.57 5.12
N ASN A 171 -12.05 -3.02 6.37
CA ASN A 171 -13.16 -3.70 7.00
C ASN A 171 -13.40 -3.07 8.38
N ASP A 172 -14.42 -2.23 8.48
CA ASP A 172 -14.68 -1.39 9.65
C ASP A 172 -13.43 -0.55 10.02
N THR A 173 -12.89 -0.71 11.19
CA THR A 173 -11.70 0.01 11.68
C THR A 173 -10.36 -0.66 11.33
N THR A 174 -10.39 -1.77 10.60
CA THR A 174 -9.23 -2.62 10.31
C THR A 174 -8.84 -2.52 8.83
N LEU A 175 -7.54 -2.48 8.55
CA LEU A 175 -7.00 -2.65 7.21
C LEU A 175 -6.41 -4.06 7.05
N PHE A 176 -6.85 -4.79 6.05
CA PHE A 176 -6.28 -6.09 5.66
C PHE A 176 -5.37 -5.93 4.45
N ILE A 177 -4.22 -6.56 4.47
CA ILE A 177 -3.32 -6.66 3.32
C ILE A 177 -3.32 -8.11 2.84
N TYR A 178 -3.62 -8.28 1.56
CA TYR A 178 -3.67 -9.57 0.87
C TYR A 178 -2.66 -9.61 -0.27
N VAL A 179 -2.16 -10.81 -0.58
CA VAL A 179 -1.65 -11.15 -1.91
C VAL A 179 -2.76 -11.90 -2.65
N VAL A 180 -2.90 -11.64 -3.95
CA VAL A 180 -3.89 -12.32 -4.80
C VAL A 180 -3.17 -13.40 -5.61
N VAL A 181 -3.50 -14.66 -5.37
CA VAL A 181 -2.94 -15.84 -6.05
C VAL A 181 -4.08 -16.58 -6.73
N ASP A 182 -3.97 -16.80 -8.03
CA ASP A 182 -5.01 -17.48 -8.84
C ASP A 182 -6.41 -16.85 -8.65
N GLY A 183 -6.45 -15.52 -8.50
CA GLY A 183 -7.69 -14.77 -8.28
C GLY A 183 -8.27 -14.87 -6.86
N GLN A 184 -7.57 -15.53 -5.93
CA GLN A 184 -7.98 -15.67 -4.53
C GLN A 184 -7.12 -14.83 -3.60
N GLN A 185 -7.74 -14.14 -2.65
CA GLN A 185 -7.06 -13.38 -1.60
C GLN A 185 -6.44 -14.34 -0.57
N GLN A 186 -5.14 -14.17 -0.30
CA GLN A 186 -4.43 -14.81 0.81
C GLN A 186 -3.96 -13.72 1.77
N ALA A 187 -4.41 -13.79 3.03
CA ALA A 187 -4.12 -12.75 4.02
C ALA A 187 -2.63 -12.74 4.39
N LEU A 188 -2.00 -11.58 4.32
CA LEU A 188 -0.64 -11.33 4.79
C LEU A 188 -0.62 -10.66 6.16
N ARG A 189 -1.51 -9.68 6.37
CA ARG A 189 -1.56 -8.94 7.64
C ARG A 189 -2.94 -8.36 7.91
N GLU A 190 -3.33 -8.36 9.19
CA GLU A 190 -4.43 -7.61 9.76
C GLU A 190 -3.86 -6.43 10.55
N VAL A 191 -4.19 -5.19 10.16
CA VAL A 191 -3.74 -3.96 10.81
C VAL A 191 -4.92 -3.35 11.55
N ARG A 192 -5.11 -3.75 12.80
CA ARG A 192 -6.30 -3.41 13.59
C ARG A 192 -6.38 -1.95 14.02
N TRP A 193 -5.26 -1.28 14.13
CA TRP A 193 -5.19 0.12 14.56
C TRP A 193 -5.48 1.13 13.43
N ALA A 194 -5.51 0.69 12.17
CA ALA A 194 -5.46 1.56 11.00
C ALA A 194 -6.51 2.68 11.01
N PHE A 195 -7.75 2.38 11.36
CA PHE A 195 -8.85 3.36 11.34
C PHE A 195 -9.51 3.56 12.71
N VAL A 196 -8.89 3.10 13.79
CA VAL A 196 -9.43 3.28 15.15
C VAL A 196 -9.37 4.76 15.53
N GLY A 197 -10.55 5.36 15.80
CA GLY A 197 -10.66 6.77 16.19
C GLY A 197 -10.39 7.77 15.07
N VAL A 198 -10.29 7.30 13.81
CA VAL A 198 -10.15 8.16 12.64
C VAL A 198 -11.53 8.65 12.20
N ASP A 199 -11.63 9.93 11.85
CA ASP A 199 -12.85 10.53 11.32
C ASP A 199 -13.15 9.96 9.91
N GLU A 200 -14.37 9.50 9.68
CA GLU A 200 -14.81 8.96 8.39
C GLU A 200 -14.79 10.02 7.26
N GLU A 201 -14.82 11.32 7.59
CA GLU A 201 -14.70 12.41 6.62
C GLU A 201 -13.25 12.82 6.37
N ALA A 202 -12.29 12.33 7.18
CA ALA A 202 -10.88 12.62 6.99
C ALA A 202 -10.36 12.03 5.67
N GLU A 203 -9.36 12.69 5.09
CA GLU A 203 -8.75 12.28 3.83
C GLU A 203 -7.64 11.26 4.06
N LEU A 204 -7.80 10.09 3.46
CA LEU A 204 -6.85 8.99 3.40
C LEU A 204 -6.08 9.08 2.08
N GLU A 205 -4.75 8.97 2.11
CA GLU A 205 -3.98 8.85 0.87
C GLU A 205 -3.72 7.38 0.55
N VAL A 206 -4.06 6.95 -0.66
CA VAL A 206 -3.90 5.56 -1.12
C VAL A 206 -3.25 5.51 -2.49
N GLY A 207 -2.35 4.56 -2.70
CA GLY A 207 -1.64 4.43 -3.96
C GLY A 207 -0.49 3.44 -3.92
N VAL A 208 0.59 3.76 -4.63
CA VAL A 208 1.73 2.86 -4.82
C VAL A 208 3.06 3.58 -4.57
N TYR A 209 4.07 2.81 -4.17
CA TYR A 209 5.41 3.32 -3.90
C TYR A 209 6.48 2.41 -4.51
N ALA A 210 7.68 2.95 -4.69
CA ALA A 210 8.90 2.21 -5.00
C ALA A 210 10.04 2.72 -4.12
N ALA A 211 10.90 1.82 -3.63
CA ALA A 211 12.06 2.22 -2.84
C ALA A 211 13.29 1.36 -3.14
N LYS A 212 14.45 1.97 -2.98
CA LYS A 212 15.76 1.34 -3.09
C LYS A 212 16.64 1.81 -1.93
N PRO A 213 16.52 1.17 -0.75
CA PRO A 213 17.29 1.57 0.44
C PRO A 213 18.79 1.47 0.30
N THR A 214 19.27 0.52 -0.49
CA THR A 214 20.72 0.24 -0.64
C THR A 214 21.19 0.54 -2.06
N TYR A 215 22.49 0.79 -2.18
CA TYR A 215 23.15 0.98 -3.47
C TYR A 215 23.48 -0.38 -4.11
N ASP A 216 23.46 -0.45 -5.43
CA ASP A 216 24.13 -1.53 -6.15
C ASP A 216 25.66 -1.36 -6.02
N GLU A 217 26.42 -2.45 -5.98
CA GLU A 217 27.86 -2.38 -5.95
C GLU A 217 28.42 -1.63 -7.17
N GLY A 218 29.08 -0.50 -6.89
CA GLY A 218 29.71 0.34 -7.93
C GLY A 218 28.74 1.12 -8.80
N SER A 219 27.46 1.30 -8.41
CA SER A 219 26.46 1.99 -9.20
C SER A 219 25.46 2.79 -8.35
N ASP A 220 25.15 4.01 -8.80
CA ASP A 220 24.09 4.86 -8.27
C ASP A 220 22.76 4.67 -9.03
N ALA A 221 22.64 3.59 -9.83
CA ALA A 221 21.43 3.34 -10.60
C ALA A 221 20.22 3.07 -9.70
N GLY A 222 19.11 3.72 -10.00
CA GLY A 222 17.83 3.45 -9.36
C GLY A 222 17.23 2.12 -9.80
N ILE A 223 16.13 1.74 -9.18
CA ILE A 223 15.31 0.61 -9.60
C ILE A 223 13.98 1.11 -10.19
N GLU A 224 13.58 0.57 -11.33
CA GLU A 224 12.30 0.90 -11.96
C GLU A 224 11.27 -0.16 -11.60
N VAL A 225 10.29 0.22 -10.79
CA VAL A 225 9.17 -0.64 -10.37
C VAL A 225 7.99 -0.37 -11.28
N THR A 226 7.48 -1.41 -11.93
CA THR A 226 6.33 -1.32 -12.83
C THR A 226 5.05 -1.73 -12.10
N PHE A 227 3.99 -0.98 -12.34
CA PHE A 227 2.65 -1.22 -11.80
C PHE A 227 1.64 -1.42 -12.92
N SER A 228 0.70 -2.34 -12.70
CA SER A 228 -0.48 -2.54 -13.54
C SER A 228 -1.73 -2.79 -12.69
N ASP A 229 -2.89 -2.77 -13.34
CA ASP A 229 -4.17 -3.09 -12.70
C ASP A 229 -4.45 -2.28 -11.43
N LEU A 230 -4.00 -1.01 -11.42
CA LEU A 230 -4.24 -0.11 -10.27
C LEU A 230 -5.72 0.23 -10.18
N VAL A 231 -6.35 -0.17 -9.09
CA VAL A 231 -7.78 0.07 -8.82
C VAL A 231 -7.93 0.60 -7.39
N VAL A 232 -8.69 1.67 -7.25
CA VAL A 232 -9.20 2.18 -5.96
C VAL A 232 -10.71 2.07 -5.97
N GLU A 233 -11.27 1.30 -5.04
CA GLU A 233 -12.71 1.16 -4.89
C GLU A 233 -13.23 2.05 -3.76
N THR A 234 -14.32 2.74 -4.03
CA THR A 234 -15.02 3.60 -3.07
C THR A 234 -16.53 3.32 -3.07
N CYS A 235 -17.22 3.72 -1.99
CA CYS A 235 -18.70 3.70 -1.91
C CYS A 235 -19.31 4.94 -2.60
#